data_b78fe5d9d446a621ad19921628d1cfa6
#
_entry.id   b78fe5d9d446a621ad19921628d1cfa6
#
_cell.length_a   1.000
_cell.length_b   1.000
_cell.length_c   1.000
_cell.angle_alpha   90.00
_cell.angle_beta   90.00
_cell.angle_gamma   90.00
#
_symmetry.space_group_name_H-M   'P 1'
#
loop_
_entity.id
_entity.type
_entity.pdbx_description
1 polymer ?
#
loop_
_entity_poly.entity_id
_entity_poly.type
_entity_poly.pdbx_seq_one_letter_code
_entity_poly.pdbx_strand_id
1 'polypeptide(L)'
;MQIEADVRYIADPQFTKKINEAIDLLRTQSPCAYGNLIGCVGRIRAAQRSGTNINVTPLTVDIASATFNASITWLASVLAHESLHAVQFLNKQTYTGLESEKEGNAYQLMVLRQIGAPQSEIVYMMKQTGDHFDLNKNGKYDWDDYYRRTY
;
A
#
# COMPACT_ATOMS: atom_id res chain seq x y z
N MET A 1 -9.95 13.10 0.27
CA MET A 1 -8.70 12.45 0.71
C MET A 1 -7.59 13.48 0.76
N GLN A 2 -6.82 13.47 1.83
CA GLN A 2 -5.66 14.36 1.98
C GLN A 2 -4.38 13.65 1.55
N ILE A 3 -3.51 14.36 0.83
CA ILE A 3 -2.18 13.85 0.43
C ILE A 3 -1.16 14.74 1.14
N GLU A 4 -0.40 14.16 2.06
CA GLU A 4 0.57 14.89 2.89
C GLU A 4 1.98 14.33 2.68
N ALA A 5 2.90 15.18 2.26
CA ALA A 5 4.31 14.94 2.49
C ALA A 5 4.60 15.02 4.00
N ASP A 6 5.53 14.21 4.51
CA ASP A 6 5.90 14.22 5.94
C ASP A 6 6.17 15.68 6.38
N VAL A 7 5.54 16.10 7.49
CA VAL A 7 5.70 17.45 8.07
C VAL A 7 7.16 17.80 8.40
N ARG A 8 8.07 16.84 8.48
CA ARG A 8 9.51 17.04 8.69
C ARG A 8 10.28 17.37 7.41
N TYR A 9 9.66 17.16 6.26
CA TYR A 9 10.21 17.54 4.96
C TYR A 9 9.20 18.49 4.34
N ILE A 10 9.64 19.73 4.09
CA ILE A 10 8.90 20.79 3.38
C ILE A 10 8.11 20.12 2.24
N ALA A 11 6.80 20.38 2.17
CA ALA A 11 5.87 19.80 1.22
C ALA A 11 6.55 19.55 -0.14
N ASP A 12 6.90 18.30 -0.43
CA ASP A 12 7.48 17.95 -1.72
C ASP A 12 6.36 17.90 -2.77
N PRO A 13 6.29 18.88 -3.68
CA PRO A 13 5.26 18.90 -4.73
C PRO A 13 5.31 17.64 -5.60
N GLN A 14 6.48 16.99 -5.68
CA GLN A 14 6.66 15.76 -6.44
C GLN A 14 5.96 14.58 -5.79
N PHE A 15 5.92 14.52 -4.46
CA PHE A 15 5.17 13.49 -3.75
C PHE A 15 3.68 13.54 -4.12
N THR A 16 3.06 14.71 -3.93
CA THR A 16 1.63 14.90 -4.25
C THR A 16 1.34 14.61 -5.73
N LYS A 17 2.21 15.08 -6.63
CA LYS A 17 2.05 14.83 -8.07
C LYS A 17 2.06 13.32 -8.37
N LYS A 18 3.07 12.58 -7.90
CA LYS A 18 3.21 11.15 -8.18
C LYS A 18 2.09 10.32 -7.55
N ILE A 19 1.65 10.67 -6.34
CA ILE A 19 0.47 10.04 -5.71
C ILE A 19 -0.78 10.26 -6.55
N ASN A 20 -1.02 11.47 -7.04
CA ASN A 20 -2.17 11.76 -7.91
C ASN A 20 -2.10 10.99 -9.23
N GLU A 21 -0.92 10.85 -9.84
CA GLU A 21 -0.73 10.03 -11.04
C GLU A 21 -1.07 8.56 -10.78
N ALA A 22 -0.65 8.01 -9.63
CA ALA A 22 -1.00 6.64 -9.23
C ALA A 22 -2.51 6.47 -8.99
N ILE A 23 -3.15 7.44 -8.34
CA ILE A 23 -4.61 7.45 -8.13
C ILE A 23 -5.35 7.53 -9.47
N ASP A 24 -4.91 8.37 -10.39
CA ASP A 24 -5.52 8.49 -11.72
C ASP A 24 -5.38 7.21 -12.53
N LEU A 25 -4.24 6.52 -12.40
CA LEU A 25 -4.06 5.21 -13.02
C LEU A 25 -5.05 4.19 -12.47
N LEU A 26 -5.24 4.13 -11.15
CA LEU A 26 -6.28 3.28 -10.55
C LEU A 26 -7.68 3.67 -11.02
N ARG A 27 -8.00 4.96 -11.03
CA ARG A 27 -9.31 5.46 -11.45
C ARG A 27 -9.67 5.02 -12.86
N THR A 28 -8.70 5.04 -13.76
CA THR A 28 -8.93 4.74 -15.19
C THR A 28 -8.84 3.27 -15.52
N GLN A 29 -7.99 2.49 -14.85
CA GLN A 29 -7.67 1.11 -15.22
C GLN A 29 -8.14 0.06 -14.20
N SER A 30 -8.39 0.46 -12.95
CA SER A 30 -8.86 -0.42 -11.88
C SER A 30 -9.90 0.29 -10.98
N PRO A 31 -11.12 0.56 -11.52
CA PRO A 31 -12.14 1.34 -10.80
C PRO A 31 -12.52 0.79 -9.42
N CYS A 32 -12.51 -0.54 -9.25
CA CYS A 32 -12.75 -1.16 -7.95
C CYS A 32 -11.67 -0.77 -6.92
N ALA A 33 -10.40 -0.85 -7.30
CA ALA A 33 -9.29 -0.46 -6.41
C ALA A 33 -9.34 1.03 -6.10
N TYR A 34 -9.65 1.86 -7.09
CA TYR A 34 -9.89 3.28 -6.88
C TYR A 34 -11.03 3.52 -5.89
N GLY A 35 -12.17 2.83 -6.05
CA GLY A 35 -13.34 2.94 -5.15
C GLY A 35 -12.99 2.57 -3.71
N ASN A 36 -12.24 1.48 -3.49
CA ASN A 36 -11.75 1.09 -2.17
C ASN A 36 -10.86 2.17 -1.56
N LEU A 37 -9.92 2.68 -2.35
CA LEU A 37 -8.96 3.70 -1.89
C LEU A 37 -9.70 4.97 -1.43
N ILE A 38 -10.51 5.58 -2.29
CA ILE A 38 -11.18 6.84 -1.95
C ILE A 38 -12.30 6.67 -0.93
N GLY A 39 -12.90 5.48 -0.84
CA GLY A 39 -14.00 5.18 0.10
C GLY A 39 -13.52 4.87 1.52
N CYS A 40 -12.29 4.38 1.68
CA CYS A 40 -11.80 3.88 2.97
C CYS A 40 -10.60 4.65 3.50
N VAL A 41 -9.80 5.27 2.64
CA VAL A 41 -8.57 5.98 3.02
C VAL A 41 -8.80 7.49 2.99
N GLY A 42 -8.61 8.14 4.13
CA GLY A 42 -8.77 9.58 4.25
C GLY A 42 -7.49 10.39 4.02
N ARG A 43 -6.33 9.72 4.09
CA ARG A 43 -5.03 10.37 3.96
C ARG A 43 -4.00 9.43 3.36
N ILE A 44 -3.10 9.96 2.53
CA ILE A 44 -1.87 9.29 2.10
C ILE A 44 -0.70 10.16 2.54
N ARG A 45 0.30 9.55 3.18
CA ARG A 45 1.39 10.28 3.82
C ARG A 45 2.74 9.62 3.53
N ALA A 46 3.77 10.43 3.29
CA ALA A 46 5.14 9.95 3.29
C ALA A 46 5.58 9.53 4.70
N ALA A 47 6.21 8.36 4.81
CA ALA A 47 6.61 7.79 6.09
C ALA A 47 7.88 6.92 5.95
N GLN A 48 8.37 6.42 7.06
CA GLN A 48 9.52 5.49 7.04
C GLN A 48 9.18 4.12 6.44
N ARG A 49 7.91 3.70 6.55
CA ARG A 49 7.43 2.39 6.10
C ARG A 49 6.10 2.53 5.42
N SER A 50 5.86 1.70 4.41
CA SER A 50 4.55 1.61 3.79
C SER A 50 3.64 0.73 4.63
N GLY A 51 2.36 1.09 4.69
CA GLY A 51 1.36 0.33 5.44
C GLY A 51 0.09 1.12 5.71
N THR A 52 -0.96 0.41 6.09
CA THR A 52 -2.22 1.02 6.51
C THR A 52 -2.16 1.35 8.00
N ASN A 53 -2.23 2.63 8.33
CA ASN A 53 -2.22 3.11 9.71
C ASN A 53 -3.64 3.30 10.23
N ILE A 54 -4.09 2.33 11.02
CA ILE A 54 -5.43 2.33 11.63
C ILE A 54 -5.49 3.11 12.96
N ASN A 55 -4.33 3.50 13.51
CA ASN A 55 -4.25 4.17 14.81
C ASN A 55 -4.43 5.68 14.72
N VAL A 56 -4.67 6.19 13.52
CA VAL A 56 -4.87 7.62 13.26
C VAL A 56 -6.20 7.87 12.55
N THR A 57 -6.76 9.05 12.77
CA THR A 57 -8.00 9.48 12.09
C THR A 57 -7.69 10.72 11.26
N PRO A 58 -8.04 10.72 9.97
CA PRO A 58 -8.64 9.63 9.17
C PRO A 58 -7.69 8.45 8.96
N LEU A 59 -8.22 7.29 8.54
CA LEU A 59 -7.40 6.14 8.14
C LEU A 59 -6.36 6.59 7.12
N THR A 60 -5.11 6.24 7.37
CA THR A 60 -3.98 6.77 6.60
C THR A 60 -3.20 5.63 5.96
N VAL A 61 -2.85 5.78 4.70
CA VAL A 61 -1.85 4.94 4.04
C VAL A 61 -0.50 5.68 4.12
N ASP A 62 0.43 5.07 4.81
CA ASP A 62 1.82 5.51 4.88
C ASP A 62 2.60 4.95 3.69
N ILE A 63 3.47 5.76 3.08
CA ILE A 63 4.27 5.39 1.91
C ILE A 63 5.75 5.64 2.20
N ALA A 64 6.54 4.56 2.19
CA ALA A 64 7.99 4.63 2.34
C ALA A 64 8.66 5.16 1.07
N SER A 65 9.87 5.72 1.23
CA SER A 65 10.66 6.23 0.12
C SER A 65 10.96 5.17 -0.94
N ALA A 66 11.20 3.92 -0.55
CA ALA A 66 11.42 2.82 -1.49
C ALA A 66 10.21 2.57 -2.39
N THR A 67 9.00 2.56 -1.81
CA THR A 67 7.75 2.44 -2.57
C THR A 67 7.50 3.66 -3.44
N PHE A 68 7.74 4.86 -2.91
CA PHE A 68 7.59 6.11 -3.65
C PHE A 68 8.53 6.18 -4.86
N ASN A 69 9.78 5.74 -4.71
CA ASN A 69 10.79 5.77 -5.78
C ASN A 69 10.64 4.64 -6.81
N ALA A 70 9.77 3.68 -6.57
CA ALA A 70 9.43 2.66 -7.54
C ALA A 70 8.64 3.23 -8.75
N SER A 71 8.26 2.38 -9.69
CA SER A 71 7.42 2.76 -10.83
C SER A 71 6.05 3.28 -10.39
N ILE A 72 5.36 3.98 -11.30
CA ILE A 72 4.00 4.45 -11.05
C ILE A 72 3.02 3.28 -10.91
N THR A 73 3.21 2.20 -11.67
CA THR A 73 2.39 0.99 -11.60
C THR A 73 2.58 0.27 -10.27
N TRP A 74 3.82 0.18 -9.78
CA TRP A 74 4.10 -0.39 -8.48
C TRP A 74 3.45 0.43 -7.36
N LEU A 75 3.65 1.74 -7.35
CA LEU A 75 3.05 2.64 -6.36
C LEU A 75 1.51 2.55 -6.36
N ALA A 76 0.88 2.55 -7.53
CA ALA A 76 -0.56 2.38 -7.65
C ALA A 76 -1.04 1.04 -7.07
N SER A 77 -0.31 -0.04 -7.34
CA SER A 77 -0.64 -1.37 -6.83
C SER A 77 -0.47 -1.48 -5.30
N VAL A 78 0.53 -0.79 -4.73
CA VAL A 78 0.70 -0.72 -3.26
C VAL A 78 -0.44 0.08 -2.63
N LEU A 79 -0.86 1.21 -3.21
CA LEU A 79 -2.03 1.94 -2.73
C LEU A 79 -3.30 1.07 -2.72
N ALA A 80 -3.47 0.22 -3.74
CA ALA A 80 -4.57 -0.73 -3.79
C ALA A 80 -4.46 -1.80 -2.69
N HIS A 81 -3.28 -2.39 -2.48
CA HIS A 81 -3.01 -3.37 -1.42
C HIS A 81 -3.36 -2.78 -0.05
N GLU A 82 -2.86 -1.61 0.26
CA GLU A 82 -3.11 -0.96 1.54
C GLU A 82 -4.58 -0.54 1.71
N SER A 83 -5.26 -0.18 0.62
CA SER A 83 -6.69 0.11 0.69
C SER A 83 -7.51 -1.13 1.02
N LEU A 84 -7.08 -2.33 0.64
CA LEU A 84 -7.75 -3.58 1.02
C LEU A 84 -7.67 -3.79 2.54
N HIS A 85 -6.52 -3.55 3.17
CA HIS A 85 -6.39 -3.62 4.63
C HIS A 85 -7.32 -2.61 5.31
N ALA A 86 -7.48 -1.41 4.76
CA ALA A 86 -8.45 -0.43 5.26
C ALA A 86 -9.90 -0.95 5.16
N VAL A 87 -10.27 -1.57 4.03
CA VAL A 87 -11.59 -2.21 3.85
C VAL A 87 -11.79 -3.33 4.87
N GLN A 88 -10.82 -4.22 5.03
CA GLN A 88 -10.87 -5.32 5.99
C GLN A 88 -11.09 -4.78 7.42
N PHE A 89 -10.32 -3.77 7.82
CA PHE A 89 -10.45 -3.13 9.13
C PHE A 89 -11.86 -2.54 9.35
N LEU A 90 -12.35 -1.75 8.41
CA LEU A 90 -13.69 -1.12 8.51
C LEU A 90 -14.81 -2.16 8.56
N ASN A 91 -14.64 -3.29 7.89
CA ASN A 91 -15.60 -4.40 7.89
C ASN A 91 -15.41 -5.35 9.09
N LYS A 92 -14.53 -5.01 10.04
CA LYS A 92 -14.20 -5.85 11.20
C LYS A 92 -13.69 -7.25 10.84
N GLN A 93 -13.03 -7.35 9.70
CA GLN A 93 -12.33 -8.54 9.24
C GLN A 93 -10.89 -8.54 9.73
N THR A 94 -10.21 -9.68 9.63
CA THR A 94 -8.77 -9.76 9.88
C THR A 94 -8.03 -8.95 8.81
N TYR A 95 -7.25 -7.97 9.22
CA TYR A 95 -6.49 -7.05 8.34
C TYR A 95 -4.98 -7.13 8.58
N THR A 96 -4.53 -8.07 9.38
CA THR A 96 -3.10 -8.33 9.68
C THR A 96 -2.82 -9.82 9.66
N GLY A 97 -1.55 -10.18 9.56
CA GLY A 97 -1.09 -11.57 9.57
C GLY A 97 -1.10 -12.21 8.18
N LEU A 98 -0.62 -13.47 8.13
CA LEU A 98 -0.28 -14.16 6.88
C LEU A 98 -1.44 -14.23 5.88
N GLU A 99 -2.62 -14.58 6.33
CA GLU A 99 -3.78 -14.74 5.43
C GLU A 99 -4.22 -13.38 4.84
N SER A 100 -4.25 -12.34 5.65
CA SER A 100 -4.55 -10.99 5.18
C SER A 100 -3.49 -10.50 4.16
N GLU A 101 -2.21 -10.78 4.40
CA GLU A 101 -1.13 -10.43 3.47
C GLU A 101 -1.22 -11.24 2.16
N LYS A 102 -1.60 -12.50 2.21
CA LYS A 102 -1.86 -13.30 0.99
C LYS A 102 -3.00 -12.72 0.17
N GLU A 103 -4.09 -12.30 0.83
CA GLU A 103 -5.21 -11.63 0.18
C GLU A 103 -4.76 -10.29 -0.44
N GLY A 104 -4.00 -9.49 0.30
CA GLY A 104 -3.41 -8.24 -0.18
C GLY A 104 -2.51 -8.44 -1.39
N ASN A 105 -1.64 -9.45 -1.35
CA ASN A 105 -0.75 -9.79 -2.46
C ASN A 105 -1.53 -10.28 -3.70
N ALA A 106 -2.55 -11.10 -3.52
CA ALA A 106 -3.40 -11.54 -4.62
C ALA A 106 -4.17 -10.37 -5.24
N TYR A 107 -4.66 -9.47 -4.42
CA TYR A 107 -5.33 -8.26 -4.87
C TYR A 107 -4.36 -7.32 -5.61
N GLN A 108 -3.17 -7.10 -5.07
CA GLN A 108 -2.12 -6.30 -5.72
C GLN A 108 -1.73 -6.88 -7.08
N LEU A 109 -1.57 -8.21 -7.18
CA LEU A 109 -1.27 -8.89 -8.43
C LEU A 109 -2.38 -8.69 -9.47
N MET A 110 -3.64 -8.78 -9.05
CA MET A 110 -4.79 -8.51 -9.92
C MET A 110 -4.75 -7.07 -10.44
N VAL A 111 -4.50 -6.10 -9.56
CA VAL A 111 -4.41 -4.68 -9.93
C VAL A 111 -3.24 -4.42 -10.89
N LEU A 112 -2.05 -4.98 -10.64
CA LEU A 112 -0.90 -4.86 -11.54
C LEU A 112 -1.25 -5.31 -12.97
N ARG A 113 -2.00 -6.39 -13.11
CA ARG A 113 -2.47 -6.86 -14.42
C ARG A 113 -3.46 -5.90 -15.06
N GLN A 114 -4.40 -5.38 -14.29
CA GLN A 114 -5.43 -4.44 -14.77
C GLN A 114 -4.83 -3.12 -15.26
N ILE A 115 -3.84 -2.59 -14.54
CA ILE A 115 -3.22 -1.31 -14.88
C ILE A 115 -2.08 -1.42 -15.91
N GLY A 116 -1.86 -2.61 -16.48
CA GLY A 116 -0.85 -2.82 -17.51
C GLY A 116 0.59 -2.70 -17.00
N ALA A 117 0.85 -3.17 -15.78
CA ALA A 117 2.19 -3.14 -15.19
C ALA A 117 3.21 -3.94 -16.01
N PRO A 118 4.51 -3.58 -15.97
CA PRO A 118 5.56 -4.37 -16.58
C PRO A 118 5.57 -5.81 -16.09
N GLN A 119 5.90 -6.74 -16.98
CA GLN A 119 5.94 -8.17 -16.64
C GLN A 119 6.88 -8.47 -15.47
N SER A 120 7.96 -7.70 -15.30
CA SER A 120 8.88 -7.83 -14.16
C SER A 120 8.20 -7.61 -12.80
N GLU A 121 7.29 -6.65 -12.69
CA GLU A 121 6.52 -6.38 -11.47
C GLU A 121 5.51 -7.49 -11.20
N ILE A 122 4.82 -7.96 -12.24
CA ILE A 122 3.88 -9.07 -12.15
C ILE A 122 4.58 -10.34 -11.66
N VAL A 123 5.73 -10.69 -12.27
CA VAL A 123 6.52 -11.87 -11.87
C VAL A 123 7.07 -11.71 -10.45
N TYR A 124 7.53 -10.52 -10.08
CA TYR A 124 7.96 -10.24 -8.71
C TYR A 124 6.82 -10.49 -7.71
N MET A 125 5.63 -9.94 -7.98
CA MET A 125 4.47 -10.10 -7.09
C MET A 125 3.99 -11.56 -7.01
N MET A 126 4.05 -12.33 -8.09
CA MET A 126 3.71 -13.77 -8.09
C MET A 126 4.59 -14.61 -7.16
N LYS A 127 5.80 -14.14 -6.86
CA LYS A 127 6.75 -14.82 -5.95
C LYS A 127 6.56 -14.47 -4.49
N GLN A 128 5.73 -13.48 -4.17
CA GLN A 128 5.49 -13.08 -2.80
C GLN A 128 4.61 -14.09 -2.08
N THR A 129 5.07 -14.52 -0.90
CA THR A 129 4.40 -15.57 -0.10
C THR A 129 3.48 -14.97 0.98
N GLY A 130 3.56 -13.68 1.23
CA GLY A 130 2.90 -13.01 2.35
C GLY A 130 3.72 -13.02 3.64
N ASP A 131 4.91 -13.64 3.64
CA ASP A 131 5.75 -13.76 4.84
C ASP A 131 6.53 -12.49 5.17
N HIS A 132 6.41 -11.44 4.37
CA HIS A 132 7.15 -10.19 4.56
C HIS A 132 6.80 -9.45 5.85
N PHE A 133 5.70 -9.82 6.52
CA PHE A 133 5.37 -9.27 7.82
C PHE A 133 6.13 -9.94 8.97
N ASP A 134 6.55 -11.21 8.82
CA ASP A 134 7.26 -11.99 9.82
C ASP A 134 8.72 -12.19 9.38
N LEU A 135 9.51 -11.13 9.50
CA LEU A 135 10.89 -11.10 9.02
C LEU A 135 11.84 -11.90 9.90
N ASN A 136 11.53 -12.03 11.19
CA ASN A 136 12.30 -12.84 12.13
C ASN A 136 11.83 -14.31 12.17
N LYS A 137 10.75 -14.66 11.45
CA LYS A 137 10.19 -16.00 11.30
C LYS A 137 9.79 -16.68 12.63
N ASN A 138 9.26 -15.88 13.55
CA ASN A 138 8.76 -16.40 14.82
C ASN A 138 7.26 -16.74 14.82
N GLY A 139 6.57 -16.55 13.68
CA GLY A 139 5.15 -16.82 13.48
C GLY A 139 4.23 -15.70 13.98
N LYS A 140 4.77 -14.53 14.33
CA LYS A 140 4.03 -13.38 14.83
C LYS A 140 4.54 -12.10 14.19
N TYR A 141 3.67 -11.10 14.08
CA TYR A 141 4.11 -9.75 13.77
C TYR A 141 4.41 -9.01 15.07
N ASP A 142 5.65 -8.60 15.27
CA ASP A 142 6.09 -7.90 16.46
C ASP A 142 6.97 -6.68 16.15
N TRP A 143 7.48 -6.02 17.18
CA TRP A 143 8.30 -4.82 17.02
C TRP A 143 9.63 -5.08 16.28
N ASP A 144 10.20 -6.29 16.39
CA ASP A 144 11.41 -6.65 15.67
C ASP A 144 11.14 -6.69 14.16
N ASP A 145 10.01 -7.26 13.73
CA ASP A 145 9.58 -7.23 12.33
C ASP A 145 9.34 -5.81 11.85
N TYR A 146 8.64 -5.01 12.65
CA TYR A 146 8.36 -3.62 12.33
C TYR A 146 9.66 -2.83 12.08
N TYR A 147 10.69 -3.02 12.91
CA TYR A 147 11.96 -2.31 12.76
C TYR A 147 12.82 -2.84 11.62
N ARG A 148 12.66 -4.10 11.22
CA ARG A 148 13.39 -4.70 10.09
C ARG A 148 12.81 -4.33 8.73
N ARG A 149 11.56 -3.89 8.65
CA ARG A 149 10.94 -3.49 7.39
C ARG A 149 11.63 -2.26 6.79
N THR A 150 11.92 -2.33 5.50
CA THR A 150 12.56 -1.24 4.73
C THR A 150 11.69 -0.68 3.62
N TYR A 151 10.45 -1.12 3.52
CA TYR A 151 9.46 -0.77 2.49
C TYR A 151 8.15 -0.32 3.10
#